data_0c44728c4a49aaaf5081debdf289642c
#
_entry.id   0c44728c4a49aaaf5081debdf289642c
#
_cell.length_a   1.000
_cell.length_b   1.000
_cell.length_c   1.000
_cell.angle_alpha   90.00
_cell.angle_beta   90.00
_cell.angle_gamma   90.00
#
_symmetry.space_group_name_H-M   'P 1'
#
loop_
_entity.id
_entity.type
_entity.pdbx_description
1 polymer ?
#
loop_
_entity_poly.entity_id
_entity_poly.type
_entity_poly.pdbx_seq_one_letter_code
_entity_poly.pdbx_strand_id
1 'polypeptide(L)'
;FLDTLNKAVKAKGDDKVIYGEVWEDASNKESYGVRRRYLIGGQLDSVMNYPFKEAIINYCKYGDARGFEAGVMTILEHYPKPSADMLMNFLSTHDTERILTRLAGEDVGCHDREWQAERYLSPEQYAYGLSLLKCAMVLQFFLPGVPCIYYGDEAGLEGYKDPFNRRCYPWGKENLDMIDFTKQLAVIRKSSKAFAQGEMKLSLIHIS
;
A
#
# COMPACT_ATOMS: atom_id res chain seq x y z
N PHE A 1 -2.75 0.91 27.37
CA PHE A 1 -3.74 1.48 26.45
C PHE A 1 -4.16 0.48 25.37
N LEU A 2 -3.25 -0.01 24.50
CA LEU A 2 -3.59 -0.90 23.39
C LEU A 2 -4.23 -2.22 23.84
N ASP A 3 -3.76 -2.82 24.93
CA ASP A 3 -4.38 -4.03 25.50
C ASP A 3 -5.84 -3.77 25.96
N THR A 4 -6.11 -2.60 26.51
CA THR A 4 -7.47 -2.21 26.92
C THR A 4 -8.35 -1.93 25.70
N LEU A 5 -7.81 -1.25 24.69
CA LEU A 5 -8.50 -1.01 23.42
C LEU A 5 -8.86 -2.33 22.74
N ASN A 6 -7.89 -3.25 22.62
CA ASN A 6 -8.11 -4.56 22.01
C ASN A 6 -9.24 -5.31 22.70
N LYS A 7 -9.21 -5.42 24.05
CA LYS A 7 -10.27 -6.08 24.80
C LYS A 7 -11.65 -5.45 24.57
N ALA A 8 -11.73 -4.12 24.53
CA ALA A 8 -12.99 -3.42 24.31
C ALA A 8 -13.53 -3.63 22.88
N VAL A 9 -12.65 -3.65 21.87
CA VAL A 9 -13.04 -3.90 20.48
C VAL A 9 -13.47 -5.36 20.28
N LYS A 10 -12.67 -6.32 20.77
CA LYS A 10 -12.97 -7.75 20.65
C LYS A 10 -14.22 -8.16 21.43
N ALA A 11 -14.57 -7.47 22.51
CA ALA A 11 -15.84 -7.66 23.19
C ALA A 11 -17.08 -7.30 22.35
N LYS A 12 -16.90 -6.60 21.20
CA LYS A 12 -17.97 -6.28 20.26
C LYS A 12 -18.13 -7.34 19.15
N GLY A 13 -17.19 -8.27 19.04
CA GLY A 13 -17.18 -9.36 18.07
C GLY A 13 -15.77 -9.73 17.66
N ASP A 14 -15.53 -11.01 17.48
CA ASP A 14 -14.21 -11.54 17.07
C ASP A 14 -13.83 -11.12 15.64
N ASP A 15 -14.83 -10.75 14.83
CA ASP A 15 -14.67 -10.24 13.46
C ASP A 15 -14.16 -8.78 13.40
N LYS A 16 -14.10 -8.09 14.53
CA LYS A 16 -13.60 -6.71 14.57
C LYS A 16 -12.08 -6.70 14.52
N VAL A 17 -11.53 -5.81 13.68
CA VAL A 17 -10.09 -5.70 13.45
C VAL A 17 -9.55 -4.35 13.91
N ILE A 18 -8.29 -4.37 14.37
CA ILE A 18 -7.57 -3.17 14.80
C ILE A 18 -6.30 -3.09 13.96
N TYR A 19 -6.21 -2.06 13.12
CA TYR A 19 -5.01 -1.72 12.37
C TYR A 19 -4.23 -0.62 13.07
N GLY A 20 -2.90 -0.78 13.09
CA GLY A 20 -1.98 0.27 13.52
C GLY A 20 -1.34 0.99 12.34
N GLU A 21 -1.06 2.26 12.50
CA GLU A 21 -0.21 3.00 11.57
C GLU A 21 1.24 2.94 12.06
N VAL A 22 2.05 2.14 11.39
CA VAL A 22 3.49 1.99 11.64
C VAL A 22 4.20 2.05 10.29
N TRP A 23 5.05 3.04 10.11
CA TRP A 23 5.68 3.34 8.82
C TRP A 23 6.84 2.40 8.46
N GLU A 24 7.46 1.80 9.46
CA GLU A 24 8.54 0.84 9.35
C GLU A 24 8.09 -0.58 9.72
N ASP A 25 9.03 -1.52 9.81
CA ASP A 25 8.77 -2.86 10.34
C ASP A 25 8.26 -2.78 11.79
N ALA A 26 7.00 -3.20 11.98
CA ALA A 26 6.32 -3.13 13.27
C ALA A 26 6.77 -4.20 14.27
N SER A 27 7.51 -5.24 13.83
CA SER A 27 7.92 -6.37 14.67
C SER A 27 9.00 -6.00 15.68
N ASN A 28 9.83 -5.01 15.34
CA ASN A 28 10.97 -4.58 16.15
C ASN A 28 10.91 -3.10 16.53
N LYS A 29 9.76 -2.46 16.37
CA LYS A 29 9.57 -1.05 16.72
C LYS A 29 9.89 -0.77 18.17
N GLU A 30 10.79 0.19 18.39
CA GLU A 30 11.04 0.78 19.70
C GLU A 30 10.44 2.19 19.77
N SER A 31 9.85 2.52 20.91
CA SER A 31 9.31 3.84 21.17
C SER A 31 9.44 4.14 22.65
N TYR A 32 10.01 5.30 22.98
CA TYR A 32 10.32 5.71 24.35
C TYR A 32 11.19 4.69 25.11
N GLY A 33 12.18 4.10 24.42
CA GLY A 33 13.10 3.11 25.01
C GLY A 33 12.48 1.74 25.32
N VAL A 34 11.27 1.47 24.80
CA VAL A 34 10.57 0.20 25.01
C VAL A 34 10.22 -0.43 23.67
N ARG A 35 10.61 -1.69 23.48
CA ARG A 35 10.20 -2.48 22.33
C ARG A 35 8.69 -2.70 22.37
N ARG A 36 8.02 -2.38 21.29
CA ARG A 36 6.58 -2.53 21.15
C ARG A 36 6.23 -3.97 20.79
N ARG A 37 5.09 -4.45 21.27
CA ARG A 37 4.58 -5.81 21.00
C ARG A 37 3.27 -5.76 20.21
N TYR A 38 3.27 -4.91 19.18
CA TYR A 38 2.07 -4.62 18.40
C TYR A 38 1.41 -5.86 17.81
N LEU A 39 2.19 -6.80 17.26
CA LEU A 39 1.72 -7.94 16.48
C LEU A 39 1.82 -9.30 17.21
N ILE A 40 2.29 -9.34 18.45
CA ILE A 40 2.45 -10.59 19.20
C ILE A 40 1.25 -10.94 20.11
N GLY A 41 0.09 -10.46 19.73
CA GLY A 41 -1.19 -10.75 20.36
C GLY A 41 -1.63 -9.72 21.38
N GLY A 42 -2.93 -9.49 21.45
CA GLY A 42 -3.59 -8.66 22.43
C GLY A 42 -3.48 -7.15 22.24
N GLN A 43 -2.91 -6.67 21.12
CA GLN A 43 -2.84 -5.24 20.78
C GLN A 43 -3.43 -4.96 19.41
N LEU A 44 -2.67 -5.13 18.33
CA LEU A 44 -3.14 -4.92 16.97
C LEU A 44 -3.33 -6.27 16.27
N ASP A 45 -4.28 -6.36 15.36
CA ASP A 45 -4.43 -7.52 14.49
C ASP A 45 -3.41 -7.44 13.34
N SER A 46 -3.22 -6.24 12.79
CA SER A 46 -2.24 -5.96 11.74
C SER A 46 -1.90 -4.47 11.68
N VAL A 47 -1.15 -4.08 10.66
CA VAL A 47 -0.70 -2.71 10.43
C VAL A 47 -0.87 -2.28 8.98
N MET A 48 -0.84 -0.97 8.75
CA MET A 48 -0.67 -0.37 7.43
C MET A 48 0.69 -0.75 6.86
N ASN A 49 0.71 -1.28 5.64
CA ASN A 49 1.91 -1.91 5.06
C ASN A 49 2.76 -0.94 4.23
N TYR A 50 3.35 0.03 4.90
CA TYR A 50 4.28 0.98 4.26
C TYR A 50 5.51 0.27 3.65
N PRO A 51 6.10 -0.78 4.26
CA PRO A 51 7.21 -1.49 3.64
C PRO A 51 6.90 -2.06 2.26
N PHE A 52 5.73 -2.70 2.07
CA PHE A 52 5.34 -3.21 0.75
C PHE A 52 5.09 -2.07 -0.25
N LYS A 53 4.46 -0.98 0.19
CA LYS A 53 4.26 0.20 -0.65
C LYS A 53 5.58 0.68 -1.23
N GLU A 54 6.60 0.88 -0.41
CA GLU A 54 7.91 1.37 -0.88
C GLU A 54 8.62 0.34 -1.77
N ALA A 55 8.54 -0.95 -1.43
CA ALA A 55 9.10 -2.03 -2.26
C ALA A 55 8.44 -2.07 -3.65
N ILE A 56 7.10 -1.95 -3.72
CA ILE A 56 6.35 -1.91 -4.98
C ILE A 56 6.73 -0.68 -5.82
N ILE A 57 6.81 0.51 -5.20
CA ILE A 57 7.18 1.74 -5.89
C ILE A 57 8.59 1.63 -6.48
N ASN A 58 9.56 1.20 -5.68
CA ASN A 58 10.95 1.06 -6.13
C ASN A 58 11.09 0.03 -7.25
N TYR A 59 10.36 -1.06 -7.16
CA TYR A 59 10.32 -2.06 -8.23
C TYR A 59 9.71 -1.51 -9.53
N CYS A 60 8.53 -0.90 -9.45
CA CYS A 60 7.85 -0.37 -10.63
C CYS A 60 8.58 0.82 -11.27
N LYS A 61 9.15 1.71 -10.47
CA LYS A 61 9.79 2.94 -10.96
C LYS A 61 11.23 2.71 -11.40
N TYR A 62 11.99 1.86 -10.71
CA TYR A 62 13.44 1.72 -10.89
C TYR A 62 13.88 0.31 -11.29
N GLY A 63 12.98 -0.68 -11.32
CA GLY A 63 13.32 -2.07 -11.63
C GLY A 63 14.05 -2.80 -10.51
N ASP A 64 13.99 -2.32 -9.26
CA ASP A 64 14.69 -2.91 -8.13
C ASP A 64 14.03 -4.22 -7.66
N ALA A 65 14.25 -5.29 -8.42
CA ALA A 65 13.71 -6.60 -8.12
C ALA A 65 14.28 -7.22 -6.83
N ARG A 66 15.57 -6.97 -6.53
CA ARG A 66 16.20 -7.50 -5.32
C ARG A 66 15.71 -6.78 -4.06
N GLY A 67 15.59 -5.46 -4.11
CA GLY A 67 15.00 -4.68 -3.02
C GLY A 67 13.54 -5.05 -2.79
N PHE A 68 12.79 -5.31 -3.86
CA PHE A 68 11.41 -5.80 -3.76
C PHE A 68 11.34 -7.17 -3.05
N GLU A 69 12.12 -8.15 -3.50
CA GLU A 69 12.16 -9.47 -2.87
C GLU A 69 12.53 -9.36 -1.38
N ALA A 70 13.64 -8.68 -1.09
CA ALA A 70 14.11 -8.49 0.28
C ALA A 70 13.07 -7.80 1.17
N GLY A 71 12.45 -6.71 0.68
CA GLY A 71 11.45 -5.96 1.43
C GLY A 71 10.20 -6.78 1.74
N VAL A 72 9.70 -7.54 0.76
CA VAL A 72 8.52 -8.39 0.93
C VAL A 72 8.82 -9.57 1.86
N MET A 73 9.91 -10.31 1.61
CA MET A 73 10.26 -11.50 2.40
C MET A 73 10.59 -11.15 3.84
N THR A 74 11.31 -10.05 4.10
CA THR A 74 11.60 -9.60 5.46
C THR A 74 10.33 -9.42 6.29
N ILE A 75 9.31 -8.77 5.75
CA ILE A 75 8.05 -8.55 6.47
C ILE A 75 7.31 -9.87 6.69
N LEU A 76 7.28 -10.76 5.70
CA LEU A 76 6.61 -12.06 5.82
C LEU A 76 7.31 -13.00 6.82
N GLU A 77 8.64 -12.89 6.95
CA GLU A 77 9.42 -13.65 7.95
C GLU A 77 9.28 -13.07 9.37
N HIS A 78 9.16 -11.75 9.48
CA HIS A 78 9.10 -11.07 10.77
C HIS A 78 7.70 -11.08 11.41
N TYR A 79 6.64 -11.15 10.61
CA TYR A 79 5.29 -11.02 11.14
C TYR A 79 4.64 -12.38 11.39
N PRO A 80 3.91 -12.54 12.50
CA PRO A 80 3.05 -13.72 12.67
C PRO A 80 2.11 -13.85 11.48
N LYS A 81 1.94 -15.08 10.98
CA LYS A 81 1.13 -15.33 9.78
C LYS A 81 -0.27 -14.70 9.83
N PRO A 82 -1.05 -14.76 10.96
CA PRO A 82 -2.33 -14.07 11.02
C PRO A 82 -2.25 -12.57 10.77
N SER A 83 -1.19 -11.90 11.26
CA SER A 83 -0.98 -10.47 11.03
C SER A 83 -0.50 -10.18 9.62
N ALA A 84 0.34 -11.05 9.04
CA ALA A 84 0.81 -10.94 7.66
C ALA A 84 -0.35 -11.11 6.65
N ASP A 85 -1.25 -12.08 6.89
CA ASP A 85 -2.42 -12.32 6.04
C ASP A 85 -3.42 -11.14 6.06
N MET A 86 -3.35 -10.30 7.09
CA MET A 86 -4.22 -9.13 7.25
C MET A 86 -3.52 -7.79 7.00
N LEU A 87 -2.27 -7.77 6.50
CA LEU A 87 -1.57 -6.54 6.18
C LEU A 87 -2.41 -5.63 5.27
N MET A 88 -2.54 -4.36 5.62
CA MET A 88 -3.26 -3.40 4.78
C MET A 88 -2.34 -2.92 3.66
N ASN A 89 -2.47 -3.54 2.49
CA ASN A 89 -1.68 -3.18 1.29
C ASN A 89 -2.30 -2.00 0.59
N PHE A 90 -1.61 -0.90 0.53
CA PHE A 90 -2.05 0.34 -0.13
C PHE A 90 -0.89 0.93 -0.97
N LEU A 91 -1.21 1.84 -1.87
CA LEU A 91 -0.22 2.55 -2.70
C LEU A 91 -0.16 4.04 -2.37
N SER A 92 -1.28 4.63 -1.98
CA SER A 92 -1.36 6.02 -1.49
C SER A 92 -2.08 6.08 -0.17
N THR A 93 -1.86 7.18 0.57
CA THR A 93 -2.59 7.53 1.79
C THR A 93 -2.82 9.04 1.84
N HIS A 94 -3.53 9.48 2.87
CA HIS A 94 -3.72 10.90 3.16
C HIS A 94 -2.42 11.64 3.54
N ASP A 95 -1.35 10.91 3.88
CA ASP A 95 -0.05 11.46 4.31
C ASP A 95 1.04 11.32 3.25
N THR A 96 0.75 10.64 2.13
CA THR A 96 1.72 10.43 1.06
C THR A 96 1.23 10.99 -0.27
N GLU A 97 2.14 11.21 -1.20
CA GLU A 97 1.79 11.58 -2.58
C GLU A 97 0.90 10.51 -3.21
N ARG A 98 0.06 10.91 -4.16
CA ARG A 98 -0.69 9.96 -4.99
C ARG A 98 0.28 9.05 -5.75
N ILE A 99 -0.06 7.77 -5.80
CA ILE A 99 0.80 6.77 -6.44
C ILE A 99 1.13 7.13 -7.89
N LEU A 100 0.18 7.64 -8.65
CA LEU A 100 0.41 8.02 -10.04
C LEU A 100 1.47 9.13 -10.15
N THR A 101 1.39 10.15 -9.30
CA THR A 101 2.39 11.22 -9.20
C THR A 101 3.74 10.68 -8.74
N ARG A 102 3.75 9.79 -7.75
CA ARG A 102 4.98 9.19 -7.22
C ARG A 102 5.73 8.34 -8.25
N LEU A 103 4.99 7.64 -9.12
CA LEU A 103 5.56 6.78 -10.15
C LEU A 103 6.10 7.58 -11.35
N ALA A 104 5.36 8.59 -11.83
CA ALA A 104 5.64 9.26 -13.11
C ALA A 104 5.98 10.75 -13.00
N GLY A 105 5.70 11.35 -11.86
CA GLY A 105 5.99 12.77 -11.62
C GLY A 105 7.45 13.03 -11.26
N GLU A 106 7.79 14.30 -11.26
CA GLU A 106 9.05 14.78 -10.71
C GLU A 106 9.09 14.59 -9.20
N ASP A 107 10.25 14.28 -8.66
CA ASP A 107 10.38 14.18 -7.19
C ASP A 107 10.20 15.57 -6.58
N VAL A 108 9.47 15.64 -5.46
CA VAL A 108 9.21 16.92 -4.76
C VAL A 108 10.52 17.64 -4.41
N GLY A 109 11.54 16.87 -3.98
CA GLY A 109 12.85 17.45 -3.65
C GLY A 109 12.75 18.65 -2.72
N CYS A 110 13.27 19.80 -3.15
CA CYS A 110 13.22 21.07 -2.45
C CYS A 110 12.08 22.01 -2.92
N HIS A 111 11.20 21.53 -3.80
CA HIS A 111 10.10 22.35 -4.30
C HIS A 111 9.10 22.70 -3.19
N ASP A 112 8.64 23.96 -3.25
CA ASP A 112 7.70 24.49 -2.27
C ASP A 112 6.25 24.05 -2.51
N ARG A 113 5.34 24.55 -1.69
CA ARG A 113 3.92 24.20 -1.79
C ARG A 113 3.24 24.85 -3.00
N GLU A 114 3.70 26.00 -3.46
CA GLU A 114 3.13 26.69 -4.63
C GLU A 114 3.41 25.87 -5.88
N TRP A 115 4.66 25.43 -6.06
CA TRP A 115 5.02 24.53 -7.14
C TRP A 115 4.18 23.23 -7.13
N GLN A 116 4.02 22.60 -5.96
CA GLN A 116 3.24 21.38 -5.82
C GLN A 116 1.74 21.57 -6.12
N ALA A 117 1.19 22.76 -5.81
CA ALA A 117 -0.21 23.09 -6.06
C ALA A 117 -0.55 23.16 -7.55
N GLU A 118 0.37 23.67 -8.33
CA GLU A 118 0.18 23.94 -9.76
C GLU A 118 0.73 22.81 -10.67
N ARG A 119 1.49 21.86 -10.06
CA ARG A 119 2.14 20.80 -10.83
C ARG A 119 1.20 19.66 -11.11
N TYR A 120 1.11 19.30 -12.37
CA TYR A 120 0.41 18.13 -12.90
C TYR A 120 1.33 17.35 -13.82
N LEU A 121 1.03 16.08 -14.02
CA LEU A 121 1.73 15.24 -14.99
C LEU A 121 1.47 15.74 -16.42
N SER A 122 2.49 15.72 -17.30
CA SER A 122 2.25 15.89 -18.71
C SER A 122 1.41 14.72 -19.25
N PRO A 123 0.75 14.87 -20.43
CA PRO A 123 0.02 13.76 -21.03
C PRO A 123 0.85 12.47 -21.18
N GLU A 124 2.14 12.62 -21.53
CA GLU A 124 3.08 11.51 -21.70
C GLU A 124 3.43 10.87 -20.35
N GLN A 125 3.72 11.70 -19.33
CA GLN A 125 3.96 11.23 -17.97
C GLN A 125 2.73 10.51 -17.40
N TYR A 126 1.55 11.07 -17.65
CA TYR A 126 0.29 10.47 -17.20
C TYR A 126 0.06 9.10 -17.84
N ALA A 127 0.19 9.00 -19.16
CA ALA A 127 0.03 7.74 -19.89
C ALA A 127 1.04 6.67 -19.45
N TYR A 128 2.32 7.05 -19.30
CA TYR A 128 3.35 6.16 -18.78
C TYR A 128 3.08 5.75 -17.34
N GLY A 129 2.70 6.70 -16.49
CA GLY A 129 2.35 6.48 -15.10
C GLY A 129 1.19 5.51 -14.92
N LEU A 130 0.16 5.56 -15.77
CA LEU A 130 -0.94 4.60 -15.76
C LEU A 130 -0.45 3.17 -16.02
N SER A 131 0.53 2.98 -16.88
CA SER A 131 1.12 1.65 -17.14
C SER A 131 1.84 1.11 -15.89
N LEU A 132 2.63 1.96 -15.23
CA LEU A 132 3.28 1.61 -13.97
C LEU A 132 2.28 1.39 -12.84
N LEU A 133 1.22 2.20 -12.78
CA LEU A 133 0.16 2.07 -11.78
C LEU A 133 -0.57 0.72 -11.91
N LYS A 134 -0.84 0.26 -13.13
CA LYS A 134 -1.41 -1.07 -13.35
C LYS A 134 -0.50 -2.17 -12.80
N CYS A 135 0.81 -2.10 -13.02
CA CYS A 135 1.77 -3.04 -12.44
C CYS A 135 1.75 -2.98 -10.90
N ALA A 136 1.79 -1.78 -10.33
CA ALA A 136 1.76 -1.59 -8.88
C ALA A 136 0.46 -2.14 -8.25
N MET A 137 -0.70 -1.92 -8.89
CA MET A 137 -1.99 -2.45 -8.42
C MET A 137 -2.06 -3.98 -8.51
N VAL A 138 -1.46 -4.62 -9.51
CA VAL A 138 -1.34 -6.08 -9.53
C VAL A 138 -0.60 -6.57 -8.29
N LEU A 139 0.53 -5.97 -7.96
CA LEU A 139 1.29 -6.34 -6.77
C LEU A 139 0.50 -6.04 -5.48
N GLN A 140 -0.14 -4.89 -5.38
CA GLN A 140 -1.01 -4.53 -4.24
C GLN A 140 -2.11 -5.58 -4.00
N PHE A 141 -2.74 -6.05 -5.08
CA PHE A 141 -3.88 -6.96 -4.99
C PHE A 141 -3.48 -8.41 -4.73
N PHE A 142 -2.30 -8.84 -5.17
CA PHE A 142 -1.93 -10.26 -5.15
C PHE A 142 -0.83 -10.64 -4.16
N LEU A 143 -0.13 -9.68 -3.58
CA LEU A 143 0.74 -9.92 -2.42
C LEU A 143 -0.10 -10.32 -1.19
N PRO A 144 0.51 -11.07 -0.23
CA PRO A 144 -0.13 -11.38 1.06
C PRO A 144 -0.62 -10.12 1.77
N GLY A 145 -1.79 -10.20 2.38
CA GLY A 145 -2.47 -9.07 3.00
C GLY A 145 -3.79 -8.72 2.30
N VAL A 146 -4.36 -7.58 2.60
CA VAL A 146 -5.65 -7.10 2.12
C VAL A 146 -5.43 -5.81 1.32
N PRO A 147 -5.80 -5.76 0.02
CA PRO A 147 -5.69 -4.54 -0.76
C PRO A 147 -6.64 -3.47 -0.23
N CYS A 148 -6.11 -2.28 -0.01
CA CYS A 148 -6.83 -1.09 0.42
C CYS A 148 -6.57 0.04 -0.58
N ILE A 149 -7.59 0.47 -1.29
CA ILE A 149 -7.47 1.54 -2.27
C ILE A 149 -7.71 2.87 -1.57
N TYR A 150 -6.74 3.78 -1.67
CA TYR A 150 -6.99 5.17 -1.33
C TYR A 150 -7.83 5.80 -2.45
N TYR A 151 -8.97 6.42 -2.10
CA TYR A 151 -9.95 6.91 -3.08
C TYR A 151 -9.29 7.70 -4.20
N GLY A 152 -9.69 7.43 -5.43
CA GLY A 152 -9.18 8.12 -6.61
C GLY A 152 -7.96 7.46 -7.26
N ASP A 153 -7.21 6.59 -6.58
CA ASP A 153 -6.11 5.85 -7.22
C ASP A 153 -6.67 4.98 -8.36
N GLU A 154 -7.83 4.37 -8.13
CA GLU A 154 -8.57 3.59 -9.14
C GLU A 154 -9.10 4.43 -10.31
N ALA A 155 -9.20 5.75 -10.11
CA ALA A 155 -9.68 6.69 -11.11
C ALA A 155 -8.54 7.47 -11.81
N GLY A 156 -7.29 7.16 -11.48
CA GLY A 156 -6.13 7.85 -12.03
C GLY A 156 -5.91 9.25 -11.46
N LEU A 157 -6.33 9.49 -10.21
CA LEU A 157 -6.15 10.79 -9.56
C LEU A 157 -4.68 11.01 -9.22
N GLU A 158 -4.16 12.17 -9.58
CA GLU A 158 -2.82 12.62 -9.28
C GLU A 158 -2.78 13.69 -8.18
N GLY A 159 -1.65 13.87 -7.54
CA GLY A 159 -1.42 14.90 -6.53
C GLY A 159 -0.15 14.67 -5.73
N TYR A 160 0.53 15.77 -5.45
CA TYR A 160 1.71 15.80 -4.59
C TYR A 160 1.33 15.66 -3.11
N LYS A 161 2.24 16.02 -2.18
CA LYS A 161 2.03 15.88 -0.72
C LYS A 161 0.82 16.66 -0.24
N ASP A 162 0.41 16.38 0.98
CA ASP A 162 -0.70 17.08 1.66
C ASP A 162 -0.58 18.62 1.54
N PRO A 163 -1.65 19.32 1.11
CA PRO A 163 -3.03 18.88 0.89
C PRO A 163 -3.34 18.39 -0.54
N PHE A 164 -2.38 18.37 -1.46
CA PHE A 164 -2.62 18.16 -2.89
C PHE A 164 -2.95 16.69 -3.24
N ASN A 165 -2.57 15.75 -2.38
CA ASN A 165 -2.99 14.34 -2.44
C ASN A 165 -4.46 14.12 -2.02
N ARG A 166 -5.11 15.12 -1.39
CA ARG A 166 -6.49 15.05 -0.87
C ARG A 166 -7.49 15.79 -1.78
N ARG A 167 -7.19 15.90 -3.07
CA ARG A 167 -8.12 16.46 -4.06
C ARG A 167 -9.44 15.70 -4.07
N CYS A 168 -10.52 16.39 -4.42
CA CYS A 168 -11.84 15.75 -4.57
C CYS A 168 -11.78 14.64 -5.62
N TYR A 169 -12.62 13.63 -5.44
CA TYR A 169 -12.80 12.57 -6.44
C TYR A 169 -13.22 13.19 -7.78
N PRO A 170 -12.66 12.76 -8.92
CA PRO A 170 -12.86 13.40 -10.21
C PRO A 170 -14.19 12.97 -10.88
N TRP A 171 -15.32 13.22 -10.22
CA TRP A 171 -16.65 12.84 -10.71
C TRP A 171 -16.90 13.29 -12.16
N GLY A 172 -17.24 12.34 -13.03
CA GLY A 172 -17.48 12.54 -14.46
C GLY A 172 -16.22 12.76 -15.30
N LYS A 173 -15.02 12.62 -14.69
CA LYS A 173 -13.72 12.73 -15.34
C LYS A 173 -12.77 11.58 -14.93
N GLU A 174 -13.35 10.51 -14.44
CA GLU A 174 -12.61 9.33 -14.00
C GLU A 174 -11.92 8.64 -15.19
N ASN A 175 -10.75 8.07 -14.95
CA ASN A 175 -10.15 7.15 -15.90
C ASN A 175 -10.90 5.80 -15.85
N LEU A 176 -11.84 5.61 -16.77
CA LEU A 176 -12.70 4.43 -16.79
C LEU A 176 -11.92 3.13 -17.01
N ASP A 177 -10.83 3.17 -17.79
CA ASP A 177 -9.97 1.99 -18.00
C ASP A 177 -9.31 1.54 -16.69
N MET A 178 -8.88 2.49 -15.85
CA MET A 178 -8.33 2.17 -14.54
C MET A 178 -9.38 1.61 -13.58
N ILE A 179 -10.59 2.17 -13.60
CA ILE A 179 -11.70 1.65 -12.81
C ILE A 179 -12.02 0.21 -13.20
N ASP A 180 -12.15 -0.07 -14.50
CA ASP A 180 -12.45 -1.41 -14.98
C ASP A 180 -11.30 -2.39 -14.72
N PHE A 181 -10.06 -1.96 -14.87
CA PHE A 181 -8.89 -2.74 -14.48
C PHE A 181 -8.92 -3.11 -12.98
N THR A 182 -9.20 -2.14 -12.12
CA THR A 182 -9.31 -2.35 -10.67
C THR A 182 -10.42 -3.34 -10.31
N LYS A 183 -11.58 -3.23 -10.96
CA LYS A 183 -12.66 -4.21 -10.79
C LYS A 183 -12.24 -5.62 -11.19
N GLN A 184 -11.51 -5.77 -12.31
CA GLN A 184 -10.98 -7.07 -12.75
C GLN A 184 -10.03 -7.67 -11.71
N LEU A 185 -9.10 -6.89 -11.16
CA LEU A 185 -8.21 -7.36 -10.08
C LEU A 185 -9.00 -7.85 -8.87
N ALA A 186 -10.04 -7.12 -8.47
CA ALA A 186 -10.91 -7.51 -7.36
C ALA A 186 -11.66 -8.82 -7.64
N VAL A 187 -12.15 -9.03 -8.86
CA VAL A 187 -12.79 -10.27 -9.28
C VAL A 187 -11.81 -11.45 -9.24
N ILE A 188 -10.61 -11.28 -9.82
CA ILE A 188 -9.57 -12.32 -9.83
C ILE A 188 -9.18 -12.68 -8.38
N ARG A 189 -8.92 -11.68 -7.52
CA ARG A 189 -8.59 -11.95 -6.12
C ARG A 189 -9.67 -12.75 -5.40
N LYS A 190 -10.94 -12.44 -5.63
CA LYS A 190 -12.08 -13.16 -5.03
C LYS A 190 -12.28 -14.57 -5.60
N SER A 191 -11.76 -14.85 -6.77
CA SER A 191 -11.95 -16.16 -7.45
C SER A 191 -11.14 -17.29 -6.82
N SER A 192 -10.12 -17.00 -6.02
CA SER A 192 -9.27 -18.01 -5.39
C SER A 192 -8.94 -17.70 -3.94
N LYS A 193 -9.10 -18.71 -3.08
CA LYS A 193 -8.69 -18.64 -1.68
C LYS A 193 -7.16 -18.56 -1.51
N ALA A 194 -6.38 -18.91 -2.53
CA ALA A 194 -4.93 -18.85 -2.49
C ALA A 194 -4.41 -17.43 -2.17
N PHE A 195 -5.09 -16.40 -2.66
CA PHE A 195 -4.70 -15.01 -2.39
C PHE A 195 -4.95 -14.55 -0.94
N ALA A 196 -5.81 -15.24 -0.20
CA ALA A 196 -6.13 -14.90 1.18
C ALA A 196 -5.49 -15.84 2.20
N GLN A 197 -5.21 -17.08 1.83
CA GLN A 197 -4.81 -18.15 2.76
C GLN A 197 -3.56 -18.91 2.29
N GLY A 198 -3.08 -18.67 1.07
CA GLY A 198 -1.91 -19.35 0.52
C GLY A 198 -0.60 -18.89 1.13
N GLU A 199 0.44 -19.66 0.83
CA GLU A 199 1.82 -19.26 1.10
C GLU A 199 2.42 -18.65 -0.17
N MET A 200 3.10 -17.51 -0.01
CA MET A 200 3.81 -16.88 -1.10
C MET A 200 5.24 -17.42 -1.17
N LYS A 201 5.67 -17.78 -2.38
CA LYS A 201 7.08 -18.05 -2.70
C LYS A 201 7.50 -17.10 -3.81
N LEU A 202 8.53 -16.31 -3.55
CA LEU A 202 9.14 -15.42 -4.53
C LEU A 202 10.47 -15.99 -4.98
N SER A 203 10.71 -16.02 -6.29
CA SER A 203 11.98 -16.45 -6.86
C SER A 203 12.34 -15.54 -8.03
N LEU A 204 13.56 -15.02 -8.03
CA LEU A 204 14.12 -14.21 -9.13
C LEU A 204 14.82 -15.07 -10.20
N ILE A 205 14.93 -16.39 -10.01
CA ILE A 205 15.70 -17.29 -10.90
C ILE A 205 15.01 -17.51 -12.25
N HIS A 206 13.73 -17.22 -12.35
CA HIS A 206 12.93 -17.48 -13.57
C HIS A 206 12.58 -16.19 -14.34
N ILE A 207 13.24 -15.07 -14.05
CA ILE A 207 13.08 -13.81 -14.76
C ILE A 207 14.26 -13.62 -15.74
N SER A 208 14.53 -14.62 -16.55
CA SER A 208 15.50 -14.53 -17.66
C SER A 208 14.83 -14.84 -18.98
#